data_cedb2054c71169615290406669d34103
#
_entry.id   cedb2054c71169615290406669d34103
#
_cell.length_a   1.000
_cell.length_b   1.000
_cell.length_c   1.000
_cell.angle_alpha   90.00
_cell.angle_beta   90.00
_cell.angle_gamma   90.00
#
_symmetry.space_group_name_H-M   'P 1'
#
loop_
_entity.id
_entity.type
_entity.pdbx_description
1 polymer ?
#
loop_
_entity_poly.entity_id
_entity_poly.type
_entity_poly.pdbx_seq_one_letter_code
_entity_poly.pdbx_strand_id
1 'polypeptide(L)'
;MIRFERVSKMYNETKVVDSLHLEIKKGEFFVLIGPSGCGKTTTMKMINRLIETTEGTIFIDGKNIQDYNIDELRWDIGYVLQQIALFPHMTIAENIAIVPEMKKWDKEKIRKRVDELLNMVGLNPDVYRNRMPDELSGGQKQRVGVVRALAANPKIVLMDEPFSALDPLSREQLQKDIVKLQKKIQKTIVFVTHDMQEALTLGDRICVMRKGEIVQLDTPEGIIHNPANDFVEEFIGNRVRPWYEGKIIENVLPLVSGGQVENDASPLSIYASLQEALIRLEVEEAVPIERDGQYVGALTSRHIVTYLAAQMKERG
;
A
#
# COMPACT_ATOMS: atom_id res chain seq x y z
N MET A 1 -15.14 -12.05 2.43
CA MET A 1 -14.84 -11.71 3.86
C MET A 1 -15.61 -10.48 4.30
N ILE A 2 -15.41 -9.30 3.70
CA ILE A 2 -16.17 -8.09 4.01
C ILE A 2 -16.92 -7.67 2.76
N ARG A 3 -18.22 -7.36 2.87
CA ARG A 3 -19.05 -6.93 1.73
C ARG A 3 -19.91 -5.73 2.11
N PHE A 4 -19.84 -4.70 1.25
CA PHE A 4 -20.69 -3.50 1.32
C PHE A 4 -21.77 -3.59 0.27
N GLU A 5 -23.01 -3.38 0.67
CA GLU A 5 -24.18 -3.37 -0.20
C GLU A 5 -24.87 -2.00 -0.12
N ARG A 6 -24.67 -1.18 -1.16
CA ARG A 6 -25.22 0.19 -1.30
C ARG A 6 -25.02 1.03 -0.04
N VAL A 7 -23.80 1.00 0.51
CA VAL A 7 -23.50 1.68 1.77
C VAL A 7 -23.27 3.16 1.53
N SER A 8 -24.03 3.99 2.23
CA SER A 8 -23.87 5.45 2.23
C SER A 8 -23.67 5.98 3.65
N LYS A 9 -22.91 7.09 3.74
CA LYS A 9 -22.76 7.88 4.95
C LYS A 9 -23.00 9.34 4.67
N MET A 10 -23.94 9.93 5.39
CA MET A 10 -24.22 11.35 5.38
C MET A 10 -23.86 11.97 6.74
N TYR A 11 -23.33 13.18 6.69
CA TYR A 11 -23.21 14.08 7.84
C TYR A 11 -23.99 15.35 7.49
N ASN A 12 -25.06 15.59 8.22
CA ASN A 12 -26.05 16.60 7.84
C ASN A 12 -26.56 16.36 6.41
N GLU A 13 -26.39 17.32 5.50
CA GLU A 13 -26.77 17.22 4.09
C GLU A 13 -25.62 16.76 3.18
N THR A 14 -24.42 16.55 3.72
CA THR A 14 -23.26 16.17 2.93
C THR A 14 -23.09 14.65 2.89
N LYS A 15 -23.11 14.07 1.70
CA LYS A 15 -22.85 12.66 1.46
C LYS A 15 -21.34 12.46 1.36
N VAL A 16 -20.74 11.85 2.38
CA VAL A 16 -19.28 11.57 2.47
C VAL A 16 -18.92 10.23 1.85
N VAL A 17 -19.86 9.28 1.88
CA VAL A 17 -19.75 7.98 1.21
C VAL A 17 -21.07 7.75 0.49
N ASP A 18 -21.02 7.40 -0.80
CA ASP A 18 -22.19 7.26 -1.65
C ASP A 18 -22.31 5.86 -2.26
N SER A 19 -23.35 5.15 -1.85
CA SER A 19 -23.83 3.89 -2.44
C SER A 19 -22.72 2.86 -2.74
N LEU A 20 -21.74 2.71 -1.85
CA LEU A 20 -20.61 1.82 -2.07
C LEU A 20 -21.05 0.37 -2.22
N HIS A 21 -20.60 -0.24 -3.33
CA HIS A 21 -20.59 -1.68 -3.55
C HIS A 21 -19.15 -2.15 -3.56
N LEU A 22 -18.76 -2.95 -2.57
CA LEU A 22 -17.38 -3.36 -2.39
C LEU A 22 -17.32 -4.74 -1.76
N GLU A 23 -16.45 -5.60 -2.29
CA GLU A 23 -16.12 -6.89 -1.69
C GLU A 23 -14.61 -6.98 -1.45
N ILE A 24 -14.24 -7.30 -0.19
CA ILE A 24 -12.87 -7.56 0.24
C ILE A 24 -12.76 -9.05 0.56
N LYS A 25 -11.82 -9.74 -0.09
CA LYS A 25 -11.63 -11.18 0.04
C LYS A 25 -10.93 -11.53 1.35
N LYS A 26 -11.05 -12.78 1.77
CA LYS A 26 -10.34 -13.29 2.95
C LYS A 26 -8.84 -13.39 2.67
N GLY A 27 -8.02 -12.90 3.61
CA GLY A 27 -6.56 -12.92 3.49
C GLY A 27 -6.00 -11.83 2.57
N GLU A 28 -6.84 -11.00 1.98
CA GLU A 28 -6.47 -9.93 1.06
C GLU A 28 -5.85 -8.73 1.80
N PHE A 29 -4.79 -8.15 1.23
CA PHE A 29 -4.30 -6.83 1.57
C PHE A 29 -5.00 -5.80 0.66
N PHE A 30 -6.06 -5.23 1.17
CA PHE A 30 -6.93 -4.31 0.43
C PHE A 30 -6.60 -2.86 0.77
N VAL A 31 -6.34 -2.03 -0.25
CA VAL A 31 -5.97 -0.63 -0.05
C VAL A 31 -7.10 0.31 -0.48
N LEU A 32 -7.46 1.23 0.40
CA LEU A 32 -8.31 2.39 0.10
C LEU A 32 -7.41 3.61 -0.09
N ILE A 33 -7.43 4.21 -1.28
CA ILE A 33 -6.63 5.38 -1.62
C ILE A 33 -7.47 6.48 -2.27
N GLY A 34 -7.02 7.72 -2.18
CA GLY A 34 -7.68 8.88 -2.80
C GLY A 34 -7.35 10.18 -2.06
N PRO A 35 -7.80 11.32 -2.55
CA PRO A 35 -7.58 12.63 -1.93
C PRO A 35 -8.10 12.71 -0.50
N SER A 36 -7.61 13.68 0.26
CA SER A 36 -8.15 13.97 1.60
C SER A 36 -9.64 14.29 1.52
N GLY A 37 -10.42 13.77 2.48
CA GLY A 37 -11.88 14.00 2.54
C GLY A 37 -12.72 13.16 1.55
N CYS A 38 -12.15 12.25 0.76
CA CYS A 38 -12.93 11.43 -0.19
C CYS A 38 -13.69 10.26 0.44
N GLY A 39 -13.64 10.06 1.77
CA GLY A 39 -14.45 9.04 2.47
C GLY A 39 -13.68 7.79 2.93
N LYS A 40 -12.38 7.62 2.66
CA LYS A 40 -11.59 6.41 3.00
C LYS A 40 -11.69 6.00 4.47
N THR A 41 -11.28 6.90 5.37
CA THR A 41 -11.31 6.65 6.82
C THR A 41 -12.74 6.42 7.32
N THR A 42 -13.74 7.13 6.76
CA THR A 42 -15.16 6.90 7.08
C THR A 42 -15.57 5.49 6.65
N THR A 43 -15.26 5.08 5.44
CA THR A 43 -15.55 3.73 4.92
C THR A 43 -14.92 2.66 5.81
N MET A 44 -13.65 2.83 6.17
CA MET A 44 -12.96 1.88 7.05
C MET A 44 -13.59 1.84 8.47
N LYS A 45 -13.92 3.00 9.06
CA LYS A 45 -14.52 3.08 10.39
C LYS A 45 -15.95 2.52 10.46
N MET A 46 -16.65 2.40 9.35
CA MET A 46 -17.93 1.71 9.29
C MET A 46 -17.79 0.19 9.48
N ILE A 47 -16.66 -0.43 9.09
CA ILE A 47 -16.43 -1.87 9.23
C ILE A 47 -16.47 -2.32 10.70
N ASN A 48 -15.89 -1.53 11.61
CA ASN A 48 -15.85 -1.84 13.04
C ASN A 48 -16.92 -1.09 13.86
N ARG A 49 -17.92 -0.51 13.16
CA ARG A 49 -19.02 0.26 13.76
C ARG A 49 -18.55 1.36 14.71
N LEU A 50 -17.40 2.02 14.38
CA LEU A 50 -17.04 3.30 15.00
C LEU A 50 -17.85 4.45 14.39
N ILE A 51 -18.31 4.26 13.15
CA ILE A 51 -19.25 5.13 12.45
C ILE A 51 -20.40 4.25 11.95
N GLU A 52 -21.63 4.61 12.24
CA GLU A 52 -22.81 3.92 11.73
C GLU A 52 -23.06 4.33 10.27
N THR A 53 -23.53 3.38 9.46
CA THR A 53 -24.00 3.67 8.09
C THR A 53 -25.29 4.48 8.14
N THR A 54 -25.51 5.35 7.15
CA THR A 54 -26.80 6.05 6.99
C THR A 54 -27.76 5.18 6.19
N GLU A 55 -27.24 4.52 5.14
CA GLU A 55 -27.97 3.61 4.27
C GLU A 55 -27.11 2.41 3.92
N GLY A 56 -27.74 1.33 3.47
CA GLY A 56 -27.08 0.10 3.07
C GLY A 56 -26.61 -0.77 4.22
N THR A 57 -25.91 -1.85 3.89
CA THR A 57 -25.52 -2.88 4.87
C THR A 57 -24.10 -3.35 4.62
N ILE A 58 -23.37 -3.59 5.71
CA ILE A 58 -22.04 -4.21 5.68
C ILE A 58 -22.15 -5.61 6.28
N PHE A 59 -21.51 -6.57 5.59
CA PHE A 59 -21.45 -7.96 6.02
C PHE A 59 -20.01 -8.37 6.28
N ILE A 60 -19.81 -9.16 7.35
CA ILE A 60 -18.55 -9.86 7.63
C ILE A 60 -18.85 -11.34 7.72
N ASP A 61 -18.16 -12.15 6.91
CA ASP A 61 -18.39 -13.59 6.77
C ASP A 61 -19.86 -13.95 6.52
N GLY A 62 -20.57 -13.11 5.73
CA GLY A 62 -21.97 -13.29 5.37
C GLY A 62 -22.99 -12.85 6.43
N LYS A 63 -22.55 -12.46 7.63
CA LYS A 63 -23.41 -11.95 8.69
C LYS A 63 -23.41 -10.42 8.70
N ASN A 64 -24.58 -9.79 8.83
CA ASN A 64 -24.70 -8.33 8.96
C ASN A 64 -23.94 -7.86 10.20
N ILE A 65 -23.13 -6.79 10.08
CA ILE A 65 -22.35 -6.27 11.20
C ILE A 65 -23.23 -5.77 12.35
N GLN A 66 -24.48 -5.38 12.09
CA GLN A 66 -25.42 -4.95 13.11
C GLN A 66 -25.90 -6.09 14.02
N ASP A 67 -25.85 -7.36 13.53
CA ASP A 67 -26.25 -8.54 14.27
C ASP A 67 -25.16 -9.10 15.19
N TYR A 68 -23.96 -8.51 15.14
CA TYR A 68 -22.88 -8.88 16.06
C TYR A 68 -23.03 -8.14 17.40
N ASN A 69 -22.66 -8.82 18.49
CA ASN A 69 -22.30 -8.11 19.71
C ASN A 69 -21.13 -7.17 19.39
N ILE A 70 -21.24 -5.91 19.81
CA ILE A 70 -20.29 -4.88 19.42
C ILE A 70 -18.86 -5.14 19.94
N ASP A 71 -18.76 -5.69 21.15
CA ASP A 71 -17.47 -6.00 21.76
C ASP A 71 -16.80 -7.18 21.05
N GLU A 72 -17.56 -8.26 20.77
CA GLU A 72 -17.08 -9.41 20.02
C GLU A 72 -16.61 -9.01 18.62
N LEU A 73 -17.37 -8.16 17.92
CA LEU A 73 -16.99 -7.62 16.61
C LEU A 73 -15.65 -6.89 16.70
N ARG A 74 -15.50 -5.99 17.65
CA ARG A 74 -14.29 -5.17 17.82
C ARG A 74 -13.10 -5.97 18.31
N TRP A 75 -13.29 -7.03 19.10
CA TRP A 75 -12.20 -7.91 19.51
C TRP A 75 -11.65 -8.76 18.37
N ASP A 76 -12.45 -9.02 17.34
CA ASP A 76 -12.05 -9.77 16.15
C ASP A 76 -11.52 -8.86 15.02
N ILE A 77 -11.47 -7.53 15.26
CA ILE A 77 -10.93 -6.51 14.36
C ILE A 77 -9.79 -5.76 15.07
N GLY A 78 -8.57 -5.95 14.59
CA GLY A 78 -7.44 -5.12 15.02
C GLY A 78 -7.51 -3.74 14.37
N TYR A 79 -7.19 -2.68 15.10
CA TYR A 79 -7.22 -1.33 14.57
C TYR A 79 -5.92 -0.57 14.87
N VAL A 80 -5.22 -0.17 13.82
CA VAL A 80 -4.03 0.69 13.86
C VAL A 80 -4.47 2.10 13.50
N LEU A 81 -4.36 3.01 14.46
CA LEU A 81 -4.77 4.41 14.33
C LEU A 81 -3.68 5.24 13.63
N GLN A 82 -4.08 6.29 12.92
CA GLN A 82 -3.17 7.27 12.30
C GLN A 82 -2.22 7.90 13.35
N GLN A 83 -2.76 8.32 14.49
CA GLN A 83 -1.94 8.74 15.61
C GLN A 83 -1.56 7.54 16.47
N ILE A 84 -0.32 7.50 16.94
CA ILE A 84 0.18 6.44 17.82
C ILE A 84 -0.51 6.56 19.19
N ALA A 85 -1.63 5.86 19.35
CA ALA A 85 -2.45 5.92 20.54
C ALA A 85 -2.05 4.82 21.55
N LEU A 86 -0.77 4.76 21.94
CA LEU A 86 -0.36 3.92 23.08
C LEU A 86 -0.82 4.56 24.39
N PHE A 87 -1.23 3.74 25.35
CA PHE A 87 -1.57 4.21 26.69
C PHE A 87 -0.28 4.63 27.43
N PRO A 88 -0.11 5.91 27.74
CA PRO A 88 1.16 6.43 28.24
C PRO A 88 1.53 5.94 29.65
N HIS A 89 0.54 5.44 30.39
CA HIS A 89 0.71 4.94 31.77
C HIS A 89 0.85 3.42 31.85
N MET A 90 0.96 2.75 30.71
CA MET A 90 1.13 1.31 30.58
C MET A 90 2.45 0.99 29.92
N THR A 91 3.11 -0.04 30.36
CA THR A 91 4.29 -0.59 29.69
C THR A 91 3.94 -1.08 28.29
N ILE A 92 4.94 -1.35 27.48
CA ILE A 92 4.77 -1.93 26.14
C ILE A 92 4.05 -3.28 26.19
N ALA A 93 4.42 -4.13 27.15
CA ALA A 93 3.75 -5.42 27.36
C ALA A 93 2.26 -5.26 27.70
N GLU A 94 1.94 -4.37 28.63
CA GLU A 94 0.55 -4.06 29.01
C GLU A 94 -0.24 -3.47 27.84
N ASN A 95 0.34 -2.53 27.07
CA ASN A 95 -0.31 -2.01 25.87
C ASN A 95 -0.69 -3.12 24.87
N ILE A 96 0.20 -4.11 24.66
CA ILE A 96 -0.06 -5.23 23.76
C ILE A 96 -1.08 -6.21 24.37
N ALA A 97 -1.08 -6.38 25.69
CA ALA A 97 -1.91 -7.36 26.40
C ALA A 97 -3.41 -6.96 26.51
N ILE A 98 -3.77 -5.70 26.34
CA ILE A 98 -5.13 -5.15 26.61
C ILE A 98 -6.25 -6.03 26.03
N VAL A 99 -6.25 -6.26 24.71
CA VAL A 99 -7.34 -7.00 24.07
C VAL A 99 -7.30 -8.50 24.44
N PRO A 100 -6.14 -9.19 24.48
CA PRO A 100 -6.04 -10.52 25.06
C PRO A 100 -6.60 -10.65 26.49
N GLU A 101 -6.34 -9.66 27.37
CA GLU A 101 -6.90 -9.64 28.74
C GLU A 101 -8.42 -9.46 28.75
N MET A 102 -8.95 -8.55 27.94
CA MET A 102 -10.40 -8.38 27.75
C MET A 102 -11.06 -9.68 27.24
N LYS A 103 -10.36 -10.44 26.38
CA LYS A 103 -10.78 -11.79 25.93
C LYS A 103 -10.50 -12.87 26.98
N LYS A 104 -10.05 -12.53 28.18
CA LYS A 104 -9.76 -13.43 29.29
C LYS A 104 -8.81 -14.56 28.95
N TRP A 105 -7.76 -14.26 28.16
CA TRP A 105 -6.71 -15.23 27.89
C TRP A 105 -5.90 -15.51 29.14
N ASP A 106 -5.34 -16.72 29.22
CA ASP A 106 -4.41 -17.10 30.27
C ASP A 106 -3.15 -16.23 30.27
N LYS A 107 -2.66 -15.85 31.47
CA LYS A 107 -1.52 -14.94 31.64
C LYS A 107 -0.26 -15.43 30.93
N GLU A 108 0.02 -16.72 30.99
CA GLU A 108 1.20 -17.31 30.36
C GLU A 108 1.07 -17.27 28.82
N LYS A 109 -0.13 -17.49 28.29
CA LYS A 109 -0.44 -17.32 26.86
C LYS A 109 -0.24 -15.88 26.42
N ILE A 110 -0.71 -14.90 27.20
CA ILE A 110 -0.52 -13.47 26.93
C ILE A 110 0.97 -13.14 26.89
N ARG A 111 1.74 -13.56 27.90
CA ARG A 111 3.18 -13.31 27.97
C ARG A 111 3.92 -13.83 26.74
N LYS A 112 3.69 -15.10 26.37
CA LYS A 112 4.28 -15.69 25.15
C LYS A 112 3.88 -14.93 23.89
N ARG A 113 2.62 -14.51 23.81
CA ARG A 113 2.13 -13.73 22.66
C ARG A 113 2.77 -12.37 22.57
N VAL A 114 2.95 -11.66 23.66
CA VAL A 114 3.66 -10.37 23.71
C VAL A 114 5.10 -10.53 23.21
N ASP A 115 5.81 -11.56 23.69
CA ASP A 115 7.19 -11.82 23.27
C ASP A 115 7.31 -12.19 21.79
N GLU A 116 6.40 -13.03 21.30
CA GLU A 116 6.31 -13.37 19.88
C GLU A 116 6.11 -12.11 19.01
N LEU A 117 5.19 -11.24 19.40
CA LEU A 117 4.83 -10.04 18.64
C LEU A 117 5.96 -9.00 18.67
N LEU A 118 6.62 -8.79 19.80
CA LEU A 118 7.78 -7.88 19.90
C LEU A 118 8.93 -8.37 19.00
N ASN A 119 9.26 -9.66 19.07
CA ASN A 119 10.28 -10.26 18.19
C ASN A 119 9.92 -10.11 16.71
N MET A 120 8.64 -10.24 16.36
CA MET A 120 8.14 -10.14 14.99
C MET A 120 8.40 -8.75 14.35
N VAL A 121 8.45 -7.70 15.17
CA VAL A 121 8.74 -6.32 14.71
C VAL A 121 10.15 -5.86 15.08
N GLY A 122 11.05 -6.80 15.42
CA GLY A 122 12.45 -6.51 15.68
C GLY A 122 12.71 -5.78 17.01
N LEU A 123 11.80 -5.89 17.97
CA LEU A 123 11.95 -5.36 19.32
C LEU A 123 12.22 -6.49 20.29
N ASN A 124 13.45 -6.56 20.84
CA ASN A 124 13.81 -7.60 21.81
C ASN A 124 12.91 -7.50 23.07
N PRO A 125 12.14 -8.55 23.41
CA PRO A 125 11.23 -8.52 24.57
C PRO A 125 11.93 -8.21 25.89
N ASP A 126 13.12 -8.71 26.11
CA ASP A 126 13.86 -8.49 27.37
C ASP A 126 14.24 -7.02 27.57
N VAL A 127 14.36 -6.27 26.48
CA VAL A 127 14.70 -4.84 26.49
C VAL A 127 13.45 -3.96 26.52
N TYR A 128 12.41 -4.33 25.74
CA TYR A 128 11.31 -3.41 25.44
C TYR A 128 10.02 -3.69 26.20
N ARG A 129 9.79 -4.92 26.71
CA ARG A 129 8.49 -5.26 27.32
C ARG A 129 8.09 -4.36 28.49
N ASN A 130 9.06 -3.99 29.33
CA ASN A 130 8.84 -3.21 30.56
C ASN A 130 9.04 -1.69 30.36
N ARG A 131 9.40 -1.25 29.16
CA ARG A 131 9.54 0.18 28.86
C ARG A 131 8.17 0.86 28.78
N MET A 132 8.19 2.14 29.06
CA MET A 132 7.04 3.04 28.84
C MET A 132 7.07 3.57 27.40
N PRO A 133 5.91 3.98 26.83
CA PRO A 133 5.87 4.53 25.48
C PRO A 133 6.80 5.73 25.23
N ASP A 134 7.02 6.59 26.20
CA ASP A 134 7.89 7.78 26.09
C ASP A 134 9.37 7.45 25.91
N GLU A 135 9.80 6.26 26.33
CA GLU A 135 11.15 5.76 26.13
C GLU A 135 11.42 5.21 24.70
N LEU A 136 10.41 5.21 23.82
CA LEU A 136 10.50 4.67 22.47
C LEU A 136 10.56 5.80 21.42
N SER A 137 11.30 5.55 20.32
CA SER A 137 11.22 6.41 19.13
C SER A 137 9.84 6.32 18.45
N GLY A 138 9.51 7.30 17.61
CA GLY A 138 8.24 7.30 16.85
C GLY A 138 8.01 6.02 16.06
N GLY A 139 9.04 5.54 15.34
CA GLY A 139 8.96 4.28 14.60
C GLY A 139 8.77 3.05 15.47
N GLN A 140 9.42 3.00 16.65
CA GLN A 140 9.22 1.92 17.62
C GLN A 140 7.80 1.94 18.20
N LYS A 141 7.28 3.12 18.56
CA LYS A 141 5.88 3.28 19.00
C LYS A 141 4.90 2.77 17.95
N GLN A 142 5.14 3.10 16.67
CA GLN A 142 4.27 2.65 15.58
C GLN A 142 4.29 1.13 15.41
N ARG A 143 5.47 0.50 15.49
CA ARG A 143 5.59 -0.98 15.48
C ARG A 143 4.81 -1.61 16.62
N VAL A 144 4.89 -1.06 17.83
CA VAL A 144 4.09 -1.51 18.97
C VAL A 144 2.59 -1.34 18.70
N GLY A 145 2.16 -0.23 18.10
CA GLY A 145 0.76 0.01 17.69
C GLY A 145 0.25 -1.07 16.73
N VAL A 146 1.07 -1.45 15.74
CA VAL A 146 0.74 -2.52 14.78
C VAL A 146 0.59 -3.87 15.49
N VAL A 147 1.55 -4.27 16.33
CA VAL A 147 1.48 -5.58 17.00
C VAL A 147 0.41 -5.62 18.08
N ARG A 148 0.08 -4.50 18.74
CA ARG A 148 -1.08 -4.40 19.62
C ARG A 148 -2.38 -4.74 18.90
N ALA A 149 -2.57 -4.23 17.68
CA ALA A 149 -3.73 -4.56 16.87
C ALA A 149 -3.83 -6.05 16.52
N LEU A 150 -2.69 -6.76 16.49
CA LEU A 150 -2.60 -8.20 16.20
C LEU A 150 -2.65 -9.11 17.44
N ALA A 151 -2.60 -8.53 18.63
CA ALA A 151 -2.37 -9.28 19.88
C ALA A 151 -3.43 -10.37 20.13
N ALA A 152 -4.69 -10.05 19.95
CA ALA A 152 -5.82 -10.98 20.15
C ALA A 152 -6.08 -11.91 18.96
N ASN A 153 -5.14 -11.99 18.00
CA ASN A 153 -5.27 -12.78 16.78
C ASN A 153 -6.54 -12.48 15.95
N PRO A 154 -6.82 -11.20 15.63
CA PRO A 154 -8.02 -10.81 14.90
C PRO A 154 -8.09 -11.45 13.51
N LYS A 155 -9.31 -11.52 12.92
CA LYS A 155 -9.49 -11.95 11.53
C LYS A 155 -9.22 -10.84 10.53
N ILE A 156 -9.50 -9.60 10.93
CA ILE A 156 -9.40 -8.39 10.13
C ILE A 156 -8.48 -7.40 10.84
N VAL A 157 -7.64 -6.70 10.08
CA VAL A 157 -6.83 -5.59 10.59
C VAL A 157 -7.13 -4.35 9.77
N LEU A 158 -7.56 -3.29 10.44
CA LEU A 158 -7.79 -1.98 9.85
C LEU A 158 -6.57 -1.09 10.15
N MET A 159 -6.02 -0.42 9.15
CA MET A 159 -4.86 0.47 9.29
C MET A 159 -5.16 1.83 8.67
N ASP A 160 -5.23 2.87 9.49
CA ASP A 160 -5.55 4.24 9.08
C ASP A 160 -4.26 5.05 8.97
N GLU A 161 -3.73 5.23 7.77
CA GLU A 161 -2.51 5.99 7.47
C GLU A 161 -1.34 5.68 8.44
N PRO A 162 -0.97 4.41 8.65
CA PRO A 162 -0.05 4.02 9.73
C PRO A 162 1.37 4.55 9.54
N PHE A 163 1.72 5.12 8.38
CA PHE A 163 3.07 5.59 8.09
C PHE A 163 3.19 7.12 8.08
N SER A 164 2.09 7.86 8.23
CA SER A 164 2.03 9.31 8.04
C SER A 164 2.96 10.11 8.97
N ALA A 165 3.22 9.59 10.18
CA ALA A 165 4.04 10.25 11.19
C ALA A 165 5.50 9.78 11.22
N LEU A 166 5.94 8.96 10.24
CA LEU A 166 7.27 8.35 10.22
C LEU A 166 8.23 9.09 9.28
N ASP A 167 9.49 9.14 9.68
CA ASP A 167 10.59 9.49 8.79
C ASP A 167 10.75 8.46 7.65
N PRO A 168 11.40 8.81 6.52
CA PRO A 168 11.47 7.93 5.34
C PRO A 168 12.08 6.54 5.63
N LEU A 169 13.14 6.47 6.44
CA LEU A 169 13.81 5.19 6.76
C LEU A 169 12.94 4.30 7.64
N SER A 170 12.32 4.87 8.68
CA SER A 170 11.38 4.16 9.56
C SER A 170 10.16 3.68 8.78
N ARG A 171 9.66 4.48 7.84
CA ARG A 171 8.54 4.14 6.95
C ARG A 171 8.88 2.95 6.08
N GLU A 172 9.97 2.99 5.33
CA GLU A 172 10.41 1.89 4.47
C GLU A 172 10.62 0.58 5.25
N GLN A 173 11.24 0.67 6.42
CA GLN A 173 11.45 -0.50 7.27
C GLN A 173 10.13 -1.09 7.76
N LEU A 174 9.17 -0.26 8.20
CA LEU A 174 7.86 -0.74 8.68
C LEU A 174 7.03 -1.33 7.54
N GLN A 175 7.10 -0.78 6.32
CA GLN A 175 6.47 -1.37 5.14
C GLN A 175 6.98 -2.79 4.88
N LYS A 176 8.31 -2.98 4.89
CA LYS A 176 8.93 -4.30 4.75
C LYS A 176 8.49 -5.27 5.86
N ASP A 177 8.39 -4.77 7.08
CA ASP A 177 7.95 -5.57 8.23
C ASP A 177 6.48 -6.00 8.09
N ILE A 178 5.59 -5.10 7.62
CA ILE A 178 4.16 -5.40 7.37
C ILE A 178 4.00 -6.42 6.25
N VAL A 179 4.76 -6.32 5.15
CA VAL A 179 4.72 -7.31 4.06
C VAL A 179 5.14 -8.69 4.56
N LYS A 180 6.23 -8.78 5.33
CA LYS A 180 6.69 -10.05 5.93
C LYS A 180 5.63 -10.59 6.90
N LEU A 181 5.04 -9.71 7.69
CA LEU A 181 3.99 -10.03 8.64
C LEU A 181 2.77 -10.62 7.93
N GLN A 182 2.27 -9.94 6.88
CA GLN A 182 1.09 -10.38 6.11
C GLN A 182 1.29 -11.78 5.52
N LYS A 183 2.46 -12.04 4.91
CA LYS A 183 2.79 -13.37 4.38
C LYS A 183 2.74 -14.47 5.45
N LYS A 184 3.11 -14.14 6.70
CA LYS A 184 3.14 -15.08 7.83
C LYS A 184 1.76 -15.29 8.44
N ILE A 185 0.96 -14.23 8.59
CA ILE A 185 -0.30 -14.27 9.34
C ILE A 185 -1.53 -14.50 8.46
N GLN A 186 -1.46 -14.18 7.17
CA GLN A 186 -2.56 -14.32 6.17
C GLN A 186 -3.89 -13.72 6.65
N LYS A 187 -3.85 -12.56 7.33
CA LYS A 187 -5.04 -11.83 7.78
C LYS A 187 -5.60 -10.95 6.67
N THR A 188 -6.90 -10.68 6.71
CA THR A 188 -7.49 -9.65 5.87
C THR A 188 -7.09 -8.28 6.40
N ILE A 189 -6.43 -7.47 5.59
CA ILE A 189 -5.97 -6.12 5.95
C ILE A 189 -6.74 -5.12 5.09
N VAL A 190 -7.33 -4.11 5.74
CA VAL A 190 -7.87 -2.92 5.07
C VAL A 190 -6.98 -1.75 5.45
N PHE A 191 -6.29 -1.23 4.45
CA PHE A 191 -5.26 -0.22 4.60
C PHE A 191 -5.69 1.09 3.94
N VAL A 192 -5.67 2.18 4.69
CA VAL A 192 -5.95 3.52 4.18
C VAL A 192 -4.63 4.27 4.03
N THR A 193 -4.43 4.87 2.86
CA THR A 193 -3.30 5.76 2.60
C THR A 193 -3.69 6.86 1.61
N HIS A 194 -2.88 7.90 1.51
CA HIS A 194 -2.89 8.89 0.45
C HIS A 194 -1.66 8.78 -0.48
N ASP A 195 -0.75 7.85 -0.18
CA ASP A 195 0.48 7.61 -0.92
C ASP A 195 0.31 6.44 -1.89
N MET A 196 0.39 6.73 -3.20
CA MET A 196 0.22 5.73 -4.26
C MET A 196 1.33 4.67 -4.22
N GLN A 197 2.56 5.06 -3.85
CA GLN A 197 3.68 4.11 -3.77
C GLN A 197 3.44 3.05 -2.69
N GLU A 198 2.87 3.47 -1.54
CA GLU A 198 2.45 2.53 -0.49
C GLU A 198 1.37 1.57 -1.01
N ALA A 199 0.36 2.10 -1.70
CA ALA A 199 -0.72 1.31 -2.25
C ALA A 199 -0.22 0.23 -3.24
N LEU A 200 0.66 0.62 -4.16
CA LEU A 200 1.23 -0.28 -5.16
C LEU A 200 2.19 -1.32 -4.57
N THR A 201 2.90 -0.96 -3.49
CA THR A 201 3.86 -1.87 -2.86
C THR A 201 3.19 -2.91 -1.97
N LEU A 202 2.06 -2.56 -1.34
CA LEU A 202 1.45 -3.35 -0.28
C LEU A 202 0.17 -4.08 -0.73
N GLY A 203 -0.59 -3.48 -1.66
CA GLY A 203 -1.93 -3.93 -1.98
C GLY A 203 -1.98 -5.13 -2.92
N ASP A 204 -2.83 -6.11 -2.60
CA ASP A 204 -3.26 -7.11 -3.58
C ASP A 204 -4.30 -6.49 -4.53
N ARG A 205 -5.17 -5.61 -3.99
CA ARG A 205 -6.09 -4.78 -4.75
C ARG A 205 -6.19 -3.38 -4.15
N ILE A 206 -6.36 -2.41 -5.05
CA ILE A 206 -6.42 -0.99 -4.74
C ILE A 206 -7.78 -0.43 -5.14
N CYS A 207 -8.44 0.22 -4.20
CA CYS A 207 -9.70 0.94 -4.41
C CYS A 207 -9.41 2.45 -4.41
N VAL A 208 -9.46 3.05 -5.58
CA VAL A 208 -9.31 4.50 -5.75
C VAL A 208 -10.64 5.16 -5.50
N MET A 209 -10.70 6.06 -4.51
CA MET A 209 -11.91 6.78 -4.13
C MET A 209 -11.82 8.28 -4.46
N ARG A 210 -12.95 8.85 -4.87
CA ARG A 210 -13.10 10.30 -5.08
C ARG A 210 -14.52 10.71 -4.72
N LYS A 211 -14.68 11.77 -3.91
CA LYS A 211 -15.98 12.35 -3.52
C LYS A 211 -17.00 11.33 -3.01
N GLY A 212 -16.56 10.35 -2.22
CA GLY A 212 -17.44 9.35 -1.64
C GLY A 212 -17.71 8.11 -2.50
N GLU A 213 -17.22 8.09 -3.72
CA GLU A 213 -17.45 7.00 -4.69
C GLU A 213 -16.16 6.23 -5.01
N ILE A 214 -16.34 5.00 -5.49
CA ILE A 214 -15.24 4.20 -6.06
C ILE A 214 -15.06 4.61 -7.53
N VAL A 215 -13.87 5.10 -7.86
CA VAL A 215 -13.52 5.47 -9.24
C VAL A 215 -12.94 4.27 -9.99
N GLN A 216 -12.07 3.50 -9.31
CA GLN A 216 -11.48 2.28 -9.86
C GLN A 216 -11.16 1.31 -8.72
N LEU A 217 -11.33 0.02 -9.01
CA LEU A 217 -10.97 -1.08 -8.10
C LEU A 217 -10.26 -2.16 -8.92
N ASP A 218 -8.96 -2.27 -8.74
CA ASP A 218 -8.14 -3.17 -9.55
C ASP A 218 -6.89 -3.65 -8.80
N THR A 219 -6.10 -4.53 -9.44
CA THR A 219 -4.74 -4.85 -9.00
C THR A 219 -3.80 -3.66 -9.20
N PRO A 220 -2.63 -3.63 -8.53
CA PRO A 220 -1.60 -2.61 -8.78
C PRO A 220 -1.27 -2.44 -10.28
N GLU A 221 -1.07 -3.54 -10.99
CA GLU A 221 -0.81 -3.53 -12.44
C GLU A 221 -1.98 -2.95 -13.24
N GLY A 222 -3.22 -3.31 -12.89
CA GLY A 222 -4.42 -2.79 -13.53
C GLY A 222 -4.56 -1.27 -13.34
N ILE A 223 -4.26 -0.76 -12.15
CA ILE A 223 -4.27 0.68 -11.86
C ILE A 223 -3.21 1.44 -12.69
N ILE A 224 -2.00 0.87 -12.84
CA ILE A 224 -0.90 1.50 -13.58
C ILE A 224 -1.15 1.49 -15.09
N HIS A 225 -1.53 0.33 -15.65
CA HIS A 225 -1.57 0.14 -17.10
C HIS A 225 -2.93 0.51 -17.73
N ASN A 226 -4.01 0.44 -16.95
CA ASN A 226 -5.37 0.70 -17.41
C ASN A 226 -6.11 1.67 -16.48
N PRO A 227 -5.66 2.93 -16.32
CA PRO A 227 -6.35 3.90 -15.49
C PRO A 227 -7.76 4.17 -16.06
N ALA A 228 -8.78 4.14 -15.19
CA ALA A 228 -10.18 4.26 -15.60
C ALA A 228 -10.52 5.64 -16.20
N ASN A 229 -9.77 6.69 -15.86
CA ASN A 229 -9.95 8.04 -16.34
C ASN A 229 -8.73 8.92 -16.00
N ASP A 230 -8.73 10.16 -16.54
CA ASP A 230 -7.65 11.15 -16.34
C ASP A 230 -7.34 11.40 -14.87
N PHE A 231 -8.37 11.38 -13.99
CA PHE A 231 -8.14 11.57 -12.54
C PHE A 231 -7.27 10.46 -11.96
N VAL A 232 -7.53 9.20 -12.31
CA VAL A 232 -6.71 8.06 -11.82
C VAL A 232 -5.31 8.17 -12.41
N GLU A 233 -5.19 8.53 -13.69
CA GLU A 233 -3.91 8.72 -14.36
C GLU A 233 -3.07 9.83 -13.69
N GLU A 234 -3.65 10.99 -13.42
CA GLU A 234 -3.00 12.09 -12.70
C GLU A 234 -2.64 11.69 -11.26
N PHE A 235 -3.53 10.93 -10.60
CA PHE A 235 -3.34 10.51 -9.22
C PHE A 235 -2.21 9.49 -9.05
N ILE A 236 -1.99 8.60 -10.03
CA ILE A 236 -0.82 7.72 -10.10
C ILE A 236 0.44 8.58 -10.23
N GLY A 237 0.39 9.62 -11.04
CA GLY A 237 1.48 10.54 -11.31
C GLY A 237 2.67 9.91 -12.03
N ASN A 238 3.52 10.76 -12.61
CA ASN A 238 4.72 10.32 -13.35
C ASN A 238 5.80 9.63 -12.48
N ARG A 239 5.65 9.63 -11.15
CA ARG A 239 6.63 9.03 -10.22
C ARG A 239 6.50 7.52 -10.09
N VAL A 240 5.36 6.95 -10.50
CA VAL A 240 5.06 5.53 -10.35
C VAL A 240 5.25 4.77 -11.66
N ARG A 241 5.08 5.45 -12.79
CA ARG A 241 5.37 4.86 -14.09
C ARG A 241 6.87 4.67 -14.25
N PRO A 242 7.34 3.52 -14.74
CA PRO A 242 8.73 3.35 -15.12
C PRO A 242 9.15 4.52 -16.00
N TRP A 243 10.33 5.08 -15.78
CA TRP A 243 10.83 6.28 -16.49
C TRP A 243 10.84 6.11 -18.02
N TYR A 244 10.83 4.88 -18.50
CA TYR A 244 10.82 4.52 -19.93
C TYR A 244 9.40 4.33 -20.49
N GLU A 245 8.37 4.23 -19.65
CA GLU A 245 6.99 4.00 -20.11
C GLU A 245 6.47 5.20 -20.93
N GLY A 246 5.87 4.89 -22.08
CA GLY A 246 5.43 5.90 -23.04
C GLY A 246 6.56 6.62 -23.79
N LYS A 247 7.82 6.23 -23.56
CA LYS A 247 8.97 6.77 -24.33
C LYS A 247 9.33 5.82 -25.45
N ILE A 248 9.68 6.42 -26.58
CA ILE A 248 10.19 5.73 -27.75
C ILE A 248 11.70 5.96 -27.90
N ILE A 249 12.35 5.13 -28.69
CA ILE A 249 13.80 5.21 -28.93
C ILE A 249 14.21 6.58 -29.46
N GLU A 250 13.35 7.23 -30.25
CA GLU A 250 13.58 8.58 -30.77
C GLU A 250 13.91 9.62 -29.68
N ASN A 251 13.38 9.46 -28.48
CA ASN A 251 13.68 10.36 -27.36
C ASN A 251 15.14 10.28 -26.89
N VAL A 252 15.84 9.19 -27.17
CA VAL A 252 17.24 8.94 -26.80
C VAL A 252 18.20 9.16 -27.97
N LEU A 253 17.69 9.22 -29.19
CA LEU A 253 18.44 9.33 -30.44
C LEU A 253 19.48 10.47 -30.51
N PRO A 254 19.26 11.68 -29.96
CA PRO A 254 20.27 12.73 -29.98
C PRO A 254 21.61 12.36 -29.33
N LEU A 255 21.61 11.26 -28.55
CA LEU A 255 22.80 10.76 -27.86
C LEU A 255 23.46 9.56 -28.58
N VAL A 256 22.81 9.01 -29.63
CA VAL A 256 23.29 7.84 -30.36
C VAL A 256 24.32 8.29 -31.39
N SER A 257 25.59 8.04 -31.13
CA SER A 257 26.66 8.24 -32.11
C SER A 257 26.71 7.08 -33.10
N GLY A 258 26.83 7.35 -34.40
CA GLY A 258 26.90 6.33 -35.44
C GLY A 258 28.04 5.33 -35.22
N GLY A 259 27.74 4.21 -34.59
CA GLY A 259 28.60 3.03 -34.48
C GLY A 259 28.16 1.97 -35.46
N GLN A 260 29.07 1.36 -36.22
CA GLN A 260 28.77 0.17 -36.99
C GLN A 260 28.61 -1.00 -36.01
N VAL A 261 27.47 -1.67 -36.05
CA VAL A 261 27.27 -2.95 -35.34
C VAL A 261 27.39 -4.06 -36.32
N GLU A 262 28.46 -4.84 -36.21
CA GLU A 262 28.62 -6.12 -36.90
C GLU A 262 27.76 -7.15 -36.12
N ASN A 263 26.47 -7.17 -36.37
CA ASN A 263 25.61 -8.23 -35.85
C ASN A 263 24.43 -8.46 -36.77
N ASP A 264 24.09 -9.75 -36.96
CA ASP A 264 22.91 -10.27 -37.64
C ASP A 264 21.58 -9.96 -36.91
N ALA A 265 21.60 -9.03 -35.92
CA ALA A 265 20.44 -8.68 -35.14
C ALA A 265 19.49 -7.78 -35.94
N SER A 266 18.20 -8.12 -35.96
CA SER A 266 17.18 -7.31 -36.62
C SER A 266 17.09 -5.91 -35.95
N PRO A 267 17.10 -4.82 -36.76
CA PRO A 267 17.03 -3.48 -36.21
C PRO A 267 15.67 -3.18 -35.55
N LEU A 268 15.66 -2.35 -34.50
CA LEU A 268 14.44 -1.80 -33.94
C LEU A 268 14.12 -0.45 -34.62
N SER A 269 12.84 -0.22 -34.86
CA SER A 269 12.38 1.10 -35.32
C SER A 269 12.65 2.16 -34.25
N ILE A 270 12.99 3.39 -34.67
CA ILE A 270 13.09 4.54 -33.75
C ILE A 270 11.78 4.80 -32.99
N TYR A 271 10.66 4.38 -33.54
CA TYR A 271 9.33 4.52 -32.93
C TYR A 271 8.98 3.34 -32.00
N ALA A 272 9.86 2.33 -31.90
CA ALA A 272 9.68 1.26 -30.93
C ALA A 272 9.79 1.77 -29.49
N SER A 273 9.15 1.08 -28.56
CA SER A 273 9.18 1.46 -27.17
C SER A 273 10.60 1.35 -26.58
N LEU A 274 10.92 2.27 -25.68
CA LEU A 274 12.20 2.19 -24.95
C LEU A 274 12.28 0.94 -24.07
N GLN A 275 11.13 0.41 -23.62
CA GLN A 275 11.05 -0.85 -22.91
C GLN A 275 11.54 -2.04 -23.75
N GLU A 276 11.13 -2.11 -25.02
CA GLU A 276 11.57 -3.16 -25.94
C GLU A 276 13.09 -3.12 -26.18
N ALA A 277 13.63 -1.90 -26.31
CA ALA A 277 15.07 -1.70 -26.43
C ALA A 277 15.82 -2.12 -25.16
N LEU A 278 15.27 -1.84 -23.97
CA LEU A 278 15.87 -2.24 -22.69
C LEU A 278 15.92 -3.76 -22.52
N ILE A 279 14.83 -4.46 -22.88
CA ILE A 279 14.79 -5.93 -22.83
C ILE A 279 15.89 -6.53 -23.72
N ARG A 280 16.09 -5.98 -24.91
CA ARG A 280 17.17 -6.45 -25.80
C ARG A 280 18.57 -6.14 -25.26
N LEU A 281 18.76 -4.96 -24.64
CA LEU A 281 20.04 -4.57 -24.02
C LEU A 281 20.43 -5.38 -22.78
N GLU A 282 19.51 -6.21 -22.22
CA GLU A 282 19.87 -7.19 -21.18
C GLU A 282 20.75 -8.32 -21.74
N VAL A 283 20.63 -8.61 -23.06
CA VAL A 283 21.31 -9.74 -23.72
C VAL A 283 22.31 -9.24 -24.78
N GLU A 284 22.04 -8.11 -25.41
CA GLU A 284 22.82 -7.54 -26.50
C GLU A 284 23.63 -6.32 -25.97
N GLU A 285 24.90 -6.21 -26.35
CA GLU A 285 25.73 -5.03 -25.99
C GLU A 285 25.25 -3.75 -26.69
N ALA A 286 24.69 -3.89 -27.90
CA ALA A 286 24.16 -2.80 -28.70
C ALA A 286 23.00 -3.27 -29.58
N VAL A 287 21.94 -2.49 -29.62
CA VAL A 287 20.74 -2.75 -30.43
C VAL A 287 20.76 -1.84 -31.65
N PRO A 288 20.77 -2.38 -32.89
CA PRO A 288 20.72 -1.59 -34.11
C PRO A 288 19.37 -0.89 -34.23
N ILE A 289 19.38 0.39 -34.62
CA ILE A 289 18.19 1.23 -34.78
C ILE A 289 18.02 1.67 -36.23
N GLU A 290 16.79 1.61 -36.71
CA GLU A 290 16.41 2.06 -38.04
C GLU A 290 15.32 3.15 -38.01
N ARG A 291 15.32 3.98 -39.05
CA ARG A 291 14.25 4.91 -39.38
C ARG A 291 13.85 4.67 -40.84
N ASP A 292 12.59 4.28 -41.05
CA ASP A 292 12.02 4.04 -42.37
C ASP A 292 12.88 3.07 -43.24
N GLY A 293 13.40 2.01 -42.62
CA GLY A 293 14.27 1.00 -43.27
C GLY A 293 15.73 1.42 -43.45
N GLN A 294 16.13 2.60 -42.96
CA GLN A 294 17.53 3.06 -42.99
C GLN A 294 18.16 2.97 -41.61
N TYR A 295 19.35 2.39 -41.53
CA TYR A 295 20.13 2.31 -40.31
C TYR A 295 20.53 3.71 -39.82
N VAL A 296 20.22 4.03 -38.56
CA VAL A 296 20.47 5.35 -37.95
C VAL A 296 21.62 5.30 -36.94
N GLY A 297 21.87 4.13 -36.36
CA GLY A 297 22.89 3.93 -35.34
C GLY A 297 22.59 2.78 -34.43
N ALA A 298 23.38 2.61 -33.37
CA ALA A 298 23.20 1.57 -32.36
C ALA A 298 22.94 2.15 -30.98
N LEU A 299 21.88 1.68 -30.33
CA LEU A 299 21.56 2.02 -28.96
C LEU A 299 22.35 1.11 -28.01
N THR A 300 22.97 1.69 -26.99
CA THR A 300 23.72 0.97 -25.95
C THR A 300 23.22 1.37 -24.58
N SER A 301 23.51 0.57 -23.56
CA SER A 301 23.21 0.89 -22.15
C SER A 301 23.80 2.24 -21.73
N ARG A 302 24.95 2.63 -22.31
CA ARG A 302 25.60 3.94 -22.05
C ARG A 302 24.75 5.12 -22.53
N HIS A 303 24.10 5.00 -23.70
CA HIS A 303 23.19 6.04 -24.20
C HIS A 303 21.99 6.23 -23.26
N ILE A 304 21.43 5.13 -22.76
CA ILE A 304 20.36 5.16 -21.77
C ILE A 304 20.79 5.88 -20.48
N VAL A 305 21.95 5.52 -19.94
CA VAL A 305 22.49 6.16 -18.72
C VAL A 305 22.74 7.66 -18.96
N THR A 306 23.25 8.05 -20.11
CA THR A 306 23.50 9.46 -20.45
C THR A 306 22.17 10.24 -20.56
N TYR A 307 21.15 9.64 -21.17
CA TYR A 307 19.81 10.22 -21.26
C TYR A 307 19.22 10.43 -19.87
N LEU A 308 19.30 9.42 -18.99
CA LEU A 308 18.83 9.53 -17.61
C LEU A 308 19.54 10.64 -16.83
N ALA A 309 20.87 10.73 -16.96
CA ALA A 309 21.66 11.77 -16.30
C ALA A 309 21.28 13.18 -16.77
N ALA A 310 20.95 13.36 -18.07
CA ALA A 310 20.45 14.63 -18.59
C ALA A 310 19.07 15.00 -18.01
N GLN A 311 18.15 14.04 -17.99
CA GLN A 311 16.82 14.23 -17.40
C GLN A 311 16.85 14.57 -15.90
N MET A 312 17.79 14.00 -15.15
CA MET A 312 17.97 14.32 -13.72
C MET A 312 18.48 15.77 -13.50
N LYS A 313 19.30 16.31 -14.43
CA LYS A 313 19.78 17.70 -14.35
C LYS A 313 18.71 18.73 -14.70
N GLU A 314 17.75 18.39 -15.55
CA GLU A 314 16.62 19.27 -15.92
C GLU A 314 15.53 19.36 -14.82
N ARG A 315 15.52 18.41 -13.88
CA ARG A 315 14.54 18.31 -12.78
C ARG A 315 15.05 18.84 -11.43
N GLY A 316 16.29 19.19 -11.28
CA GLY A 316 16.94 19.80 -10.11
C GLY A 316 17.19 21.27 -10.32
#